data_01acf21431549c328684c2c0cd538297
#
_entry.id   01acf21431549c328684c2c0cd538297
#
_cell.length_a   1.000
_cell.length_b   1.000
_cell.length_c   1.000
_cell.angle_alpha   90.00
_cell.angle_beta   90.00
_cell.angle_gamma   90.00
#
_symmetry.space_group_name_H-M   'P 1'
#
loop_
_entity.id
_entity.type
_entity.pdbx_description
1 polymer ?
#
loop_
_entity_poly.entity_id
_entity_poly.type
_entity_poly.pdbx_seq_one_letter_code
_entity_poly.pdbx_strand_id
1 'polypeptide(L)'
;RDHVTPQDVKDIAPDVLRHRLILTYEADAEGVDADAIVRRGLDAVSVPSATPATVAQPVPTHPQETLRRAQRVEIVASRAVNDAMVGAYLSRFKGRGTDFEELREYVPGDDVRSMDWNVTARTGKPFIRLHREERELTMVIAVDISGSADFGSGEATIRERAADVAACLAVSALKAGDKVGLLLFTDREELWVSPKKGRRHVLRLIRDVLEFRPASRRTSFAQPMRRLGRALKRRSMVFVVSDFLAGPEGADAMAAALGELNARHDTACVQLVDARERALPDVGVIALQDAETGEIREVDTGSERVRLAFAAHAEARLAETAAGLARAGMDVARLDAADAVAPALSRFFERRRRRR
;
A
#
# COMPACT_ATOMS: atom_id res chain seq x y z
N ARG A 1 33.51 -12.38 -11.79
CA ARG A 1 32.57 -12.45 -10.64
C ARG A 1 32.98 -11.35 -9.68
N ASP A 2 32.12 -10.36 -9.45
CA ASP A 2 32.48 -9.13 -8.75
C ASP A 2 32.21 -9.16 -7.24
N HIS A 3 31.87 -10.32 -6.66
CA HIS A 3 31.62 -10.50 -5.22
C HIS A 3 31.95 -11.90 -4.75
N VAL A 4 32.42 -11.98 -3.50
CA VAL A 4 32.74 -13.23 -2.82
C VAL A 4 31.49 -13.78 -2.17
N THR A 5 31.16 -15.03 -2.46
CA THR A 5 30.04 -15.73 -1.84
C THR A 5 30.48 -16.44 -0.56
N PRO A 6 29.56 -16.72 0.39
CA PRO A 6 29.89 -17.55 1.56
C PRO A 6 30.43 -18.94 1.18
N GLN A 7 30.05 -19.47 0.02
CA GLN A 7 30.56 -20.71 -0.49
C GLN A 7 32.02 -20.56 -0.95
N ASP A 8 32.37 -19.45 -1.62
CA ASP A 8 33.77 -19.16 -1.99
C ASP A 8 34.68 -19.09 -0.74
N VAL A 9 34.13 -18.55 0.37
CA VAL A 9 34.85 -18.52 1.67
C VAL A 9 35.04 -19.93 2.23
N LYS A 10 34.00 -20.79 2.18
CA LYS A 10 34.09 -22.21 2.58
C LYS A 10 35.09 -22.99 1.75
N ASP A 11 35.15 -22.72 0.45
CA ASP A 11 36.03 -23.41 -0.47
C ASP A 11 37.52 -23.05 -0.22
N ILE A 12 37.81 -21.82 0.19
CA ILE A 12 39.15 -21.34 0.49
C ILE A 12 39.57 -21.61 1.96
N ALA A 13 38.63 -21.71 2.88
CA ALA A 13 38.85 -21.86 4.31
C ALA A 13 39.79 -23.05 4.66
N PRO A 14 39.71 -24.23 4.04
CA PRO A 14 40.64 -25.33 4.31
C PRO A 14 42.12 -24.94 4.08
N ASP A 15 42.39 -24.24 2.99
CA ASP A 15 43.78 -23.87 2.63
C ASP A 15 44.36 -22.80 3.58
N VAL A 16 43.48 -21.90 4.10
CA VAL A 16 43.89 -20.87 5.05
C VAL A 16 44.02 -21.40 6.48
N LEU A 17 43.09 -22.27 6.91
CA LEU A 17 43.02 -22.75 8.29
C LEU A 17 43.95 -23.92 8.58
N ARG A 18 44.24 -24.77 7.60
CA ARG A 18 45.15 -25.92 7.72
C ARG A 18 46.50 -25.55 8.35
N HIS A 19 47.07 -24.44 7.95
CA HIS A 19 48.39 -23.97 8.44
C HIS A 19 48.34 -23.21 9.76
N ARG A 20 47.12 -22.97 10.31
CA ARG A 20 46.92 -22.24 11.57
C ARG A 20 46.47 -23.14 12.72
N LEU A 21 46.09 -24.38 12.43
CA LEU A 21 45.73 -25.37 13.44
C LEU A 21 46.94 -26.10 13.94
N ILE A 22 47.20 -26.02 15.23
CA ILE A 22 48.20 -26.81 15.94
C ILE A 22 47.43 -27.91 16.66
N LEU A 23 47.62 -29.16 16.23
CA LEU A 23 46.98 -30.33 16.84
C LEU A 23 47.56 -30.59 18.23
N THR A 24 46.70 -30.98 19.17
CA THR A 24 47.16 -31.51 20.45
C THR A 24 47.70 -32.93 20.25
N TYR A 25 48.59 -33.39 21.16
CA TYR A 25 49.14 -34.73 21.09
C TYR A 25 48.07 -35.84 21.16
N GLU A 26 46.93 -35.56 21.80
CA GLU A 26 45.78 -36.46 21.87
C GLU A 26 45.09 -36.58 20.51
N ALA A 27 44.90 -35.51 19.79
CA ALA A 27 44.27 -35.50 18.46
C ALA A 27 45.15 -36.21 17.42
N ASP A 28 46.47 -36.07 17.51
CA ASP A 28 47.44 -36.73 16.64
C ASP A 28 47.47 -38.25 16.95
N ALA A 29 47.36 -38.63 18.21
CA ALA A 29 47.28 -40.04 18.64
C ALA A 29 45.99 -40.74 18.21
N GLU A 30 44.88 -39.98 18.05
CA GLU A 30 43.57 -40.47 17.54
C GLU A 30 43.54 -40.49 16.01
N GLY A 31 44.59 -40.07 15.32
CA GLY A 31 44.65 -40.03 13.86
C GLY A 31 43.77 -38.96 13.22
N VAL A 32 43.39 -37.93 13.98
CA VAL A 32 42.59 -36.81 13.47
C VAL A 32 43.54 -35.79 12.86
N ASP A 33 43.45 -35.59 11.55
CA ASP A 33 44.22 -34.58 10.84
C ASP A 33 43.58 -33.17 10.88
N ALA A 34 44.40 -32.15 10.60
CA ALA A 34 43.94 -30.77 10.59
C ALA A 34 42.79 -30.54 9.58
N ASP A 35 42.83 -31.25 8.46
CA ASP A 35 41.79 -31.16 7.41
C ASP A 35 40.43 -31.73 7.86
N ALA A 36 40.45 -32.79 8.67
CA ALA A 36 39.25 -33.37 9.27
C ALA A 36 38.62 -32.42 10.26
N ILE A 37 39.41 -31.72 11.09
CA ILE A 37 38.91 -30.71 12.04
C ILE A 37 38.31 -29.53 11.30
N VAL A 38 39.00 -29.01 10.27
CA VAL A 38 38.52 -27.89 9.47
C VAL A 38 37.19 -28.25 8.78
N ARG A 39 37.10 -29.41 8.13
CA ARG A 39 35.86 -29.87 7.52
C ARG A 39 34.71 -29.99 8.52
N ARG A 40 34.95 -30.61 9.67
CA ARG A 40 33.95 -30.75 10.74
C ARG A 40 33.48 -29.40 11.27
N GLY A 41 34.42 -28.42 11.43
CA GLY A 41 34.09 -27.04 11.80
C GLY A 41 33.25 -26.32 10.73
N LEU A 42 33.60 -26.46 9.46
CA LEU A 42 32.90 -25.86 8.33
C LEU A 42 31.49 -26.50 8.09
N ASP A 43 31.34 -27.80 8.41
CA ASP A 43 30.04 -28.49 8.33
C ASP A 43 29.11 -28.11 9.49
N ALA A 44 29.69 -27.84 10.67
CA ALA A 44 28.94 -27.38 11.84
C ALA A 44 28.50 -25.91 11.74
N VAL A 45 29.21 -25.09 10.97
CA VAL A 45 28.76 -23.72 10.63
C VAL A 45 27.76 -23.84 9.50
N SER A 46 26.49 -23.78 9.86
CA SER A 46 25.43 -23.52 8.87
C SER A 46 25.82 -22.23 8.15
N VAL A 47 26.19 -22.35 6.89
CA VAL A 47 26.22 -21.16 6.01
C VAL A 47 24.84 -20.60 6.09
N PRO A 48 24.63 -19.38 6.61
CA PRO A 48 23.39 -18.74 6.31
C PRO A 48 23.32 -18.82 4.79
N SER A 49 22.30 -19.46 4.27
CA SER A 49 21.95 -19.28 2.87
C SER A 49 21.75 -17.78 2.76
N ALA A 50 22.84 -17.06 2.52
CA ALA A 50 22.80 -15.77 1.91
C ALA A 50 22.39 -16.09 0.46
N THR A 51 21.17 -16.53 0.34
CA THR A 51 20.34 -15.90 -0.64
C THR A 51 20.46 -14.43 -0.21
N PRO A 52 21.18 -13.55 -0.94
CA PRO A 52 20.96 -12.13 -0.79
C PRO A 52 19.45 -12.05 -0.74
N ALA A 53 18.88 -11.35 0.24
CA ALA A 53 17.47 -11.04 0.13
C ALA A 53 17.39 -10.45 -1.26
N THR A 54 17.13 -11.33 -2.19
CA THR A 54 17.04 -11.02 -3.60
C THR A 54 15.91 -10.05 -3.51
N VAL A 55 16.27 -8.78 -3.71
CA VAL A 55 15.25 -7.84 -4.17
C VAL A 55 14.59 -8.67 -5.24
N ALA A 56 13.43 -9.18 -4.94
CA ALA A 56 12.76 -10.14 -5.80
C ALA A 56 12.59 -9.38 -7.09
N GLN A 57 13.55 -9.60 -8.00
CA GLN A 57 13.37 -9.12 -9.36
C GLN A 57 12.05 -9.76 -9.73
N PRO A 58 11.01 -8.96 -9.99
CA PRO A 58 9.70 -9.51 -10.26
C PRO A 58 9.90 -10.51 -11.39
N VAL A 59 9.83 -11.79 -11.04
CA VAL A 59 9.85 -12.88 -12.00
C VAL A 59 8.82 -12.48 -13.05
N PRO A 60 9.13 -12.53 -14.36
CA PRO A 60 8.17 -12.23 -15.40
C PRO A 60 7.00 -13.19 -15.23
N THR A 61 6.00 -12.76 -14.49
CA THR A 61 4.79 -13.55 -14.24
C THR A 61 4.04 -13.63 -15.56
N HIS A 62 3.72 -14.85 -15.99
CA HIS A 62 2.88 -15.07 -17.17
C HIS A 62 1.59 -14.26 -17.00
N PRO A 63 1.08 -13.56 -18.04
CA PRO A 63 -0.13 -12.74 -17.96
C PRO A 63 -1.33 -13.45 -17.34
N GLN A 64 -1.39 -14.79 -17.47
CA GLN A 64 -2.43 -15.63 -16.85
C GLN A 64 -2.27 -15.76 -15.33
N GLU A 65 -1.06 -15.78 -14.81
CA GLU A 65 -0.79 -15.92 -13.38
C GLU A 65 -1.15 -14.64 -12.62
N THR A 66 -0.84 -13.51 -13.18
CA THR A 66 -1.20 -12.22 -12.59
C THR A 66 -2.70 -11.96 -12.64
N LEU A 67 -3.35 -12.38 -13.73
CA LEU A 67 -4.81 -12.30 -13.78
C LEU A 67 -5.44 -13.17 -12.69
N ARG A 68 -4.93 -14.39 -12.46
CA ARG A 68 -5.37 -15.26 -11.35
C ARG A 68 -5.09 -14.64 -9.99
N ARG A 69 -3.97 -13.93 -9.82
CA ARG A 69 -3.63 -13.22 -8.60
C ARG A 69 -4.59 -12.05 -8.36
N ALA A 70 -4.82 -11.20 -9.36
CA ALA A 70 -5.79 -10.11 -9.29
C ALA A 70 -7.21 -10.60 -8.98
N GLN A 71 -7.64 -11.73 -9.60
CA GLN A 71 -8.92 -12.37 -9.29
C GLN A 71 -8.99 -12.88 -7.85
N ARG A 72 -7.91 -13.45 -7.33
CA ARG A 72 -7.83 -13.93 -5.96
C ARG A 72 -7.96 -12.77 -4.97
N VAL A 73 -7.23 -11.67 -5.20
CA VAL A 73 -7.32 -10.44 -4.40
C VAL A 73 -8.73 -9.85 -4.45
N GLU A 74 -9.37 -9.78 -5.64
CA GLU A 74 -10.75 -9.31 -5.79
C GLU A 74 -11.75 -10.19 -5.04
N ILE A 75 -11.60 -11.51 -5.10
CA ILE A 75 -12.48 -12.45 -4.39
C ILE A 75 -12.35 -12.27 -2.87
N VAL A 76 -11.12 -12.17 -2.35
CA VAL A 76 -10.86 -11.93 -0.93
C VAL A 76 -11.47 -10.60 -0.50
N ALA A 77 -11.21 -9.53 -1.25
CA ALA A 77 -11.79 -8.22 -1.01
C ALA A 77 -13.33 -8.24 -1.05
N SER A 78 -13.92 -8.92 -2.03
CA SER A 78 -15.38 -9.02 -2.18
C SER A 78 -16.05 -9.74 -1.01
N ARG A 79 -15.39 -10.73 -0.43
CA ARG A 79 -15.87 -11.42 0.79
C ARG A 79 -15.66 -10.59 2.06
N ALA A 80 -14.55 -9.87 2.13
CA ALA A 80 -14.21 -9.04 3.30
C ALA A 80 -15.02 -7.74 3.36
N VAL A 81 -15.41 -7.17 2.21
CA VAL A 81 -16.25 -5.97 2.10
C VAL A 81 -17.71 -6.38 2.32
N ASN A 82 -18.16 -6.22 3.54
CA ASN A 82 -19.55 -6.49 3.96
C ASN A 82 -20.44 -5.25 3.82
N ASP A 83 -21.75 -5.43 4.05
CA ASP A 83 -22.73 -4.36 3.97
C ASP A 83 -22.48 -3.24 4.98
N ALA A 84 -21.92 -3.55 6.14
CA ALA A 84 -21.54 -2.55 7.15
C ALA A 84 -20.43 -1.62 6.63
N MET A 85 -19.43 -2.17 5.94
CA MET A 85 -18.36 -1.37 5.32
C MET A 85 -18.91 -0.51 4.18
N VAL A 86 -19.76 -1.08 3.32
CA VAL A 86 -20.43 -0.32 2.25
C VAL A 86 -21.32 0.76 2.84
N GLY A 87 -22.06 0.46 3.89
CA GLY A 87 -22.90 1.42 4.61
C GLY A 87 -22.07 2.56 5.23
N ALA A 88 -20.95 2.25 5.87
CA ALA A 88 -20.04 3.24 6.43
C ALA A 88 -19.40 4.12 5.32
N TYR A 89 -19.04 3.54 4.20
CA TYR A 89 -18.60 4.23 3.00
C TYR A 89 -19.68 5.18 2.47
N LEU A 90 -20.88 4.66 2.19
CA LEU A 90 -22.01 5.43 1.67
C LEU A 90 -22.40 6.58 2.60
N SER A 91 -22.54 6.30 3.89
CA SER A 91 -22.94 7.30 4.88
C SER A 91 -21.95 8.45 5.00
N ARG A 92 -20.68 8.21 4.69
CA ARG A 92 -19.63 9.24 4.72
C ARG A 92 -19.68 10.14 3.48
N PHE A 93 -19.94 9.57 2.32
CA PHE A 93 -19.70 10.23 1.03
C PHE A 93 -20.99 10.67 0.31
N LYS A 94 -22.09 9.92 0.46
CA LYS A 94 -23.38 10.28 -0.19
C LYS A 94 -24.21 11.30 0.62
N GLY A 95 -23.84 11.60 1.87
CA GLY A 95 -24.61 12.53 2.71
C GLY A 95 -25.99 11.96 3.12
N ARG A 96 -26.81 12.76 3.85
CA ARG A 96 -28.18 12.39 4.27
C ARG A 96 -29.20 12.49 3.12
N GLY A 97 -28.91 11.91 1.99
CA GLY A 97 -29.74 12.13 0.80
C GLY A 97 -29.83 10.96 -0.15
N THR A 98 -29.86 9.74 0.38
CA THR A 98 -30.12 8.55 -0.43
C THR A 98 -31.56 8.10 -0.24
N ASP A 99 -32.25 7.88 -1.35
CA ASP A 99 -33.42 7.04 -1.50
C ASP A 99 -34.67 7.44 -0.70
N PHE A 100 -34.99 8.71 -0.58
CA PHE A 100 -36.36 9.06 -0.32
C PHE A 100 -36.97 9.63 -1.62
N GLU A 101 -37.82 8.88 -2.29
CA GLU A 101 -38.79 9.43 -3.20
C GLU A 101 -39.70 10.29 -2.34
N GLU A 102 -39.47 11.59 -2.30
CA GLU A 102 -40.34 12.52 -1.63
C GLU A 102 -41.52 12.74 -2.57
N LEU A 103 -42.65 12.18 -2.17
CA LEU A 103 -43.95 12.49 -2.83
C LEU A 103 -44.43 13.82 -2.26
N ARG A 104 -44.52 14.85 -3.09
CA ARG A 104 -45.20 16.08 -2.71
C ARG A 104 -46.36 16.38 -3.63
N GLU A 105 -47.31 17.18 -3.15
CA GLU A 105 -48.41 17.68 -3.99
C GLU A 105 -47.85 18.51 -5.15
N TYR A 106 -48.41 18.35 -6.31
CA TYR A 106 -48.05 19.10 -7.52
C TYR A 106 -48.34 20.60 -7.30
N VAL A 107 -47.35 21.42 -7.67
CA VAL A 107 -47.51 22.88 -7.70
C VAL A 107 -47.45 23.33 -9.17
N PRO A 108 -48.33 24.28 -9.61
CA PRO A 108 -48.25 24.78 -10.98
C PRO A 108 -46.84 25.25 -11.35
N GLY A 109 -46.27 24.65 -12.41
CA GLY A 109 -44.90 24.86 -12.85
C GLY A 109 -44.01 23.64 -12.71
N ASP A 110 -44.41 22.58 -12.01
CA ASP A 110 -43.71 21.31 -11.95
C ASP A 110 -43.85 20.52 -13.27
N ASP A 111 -42.86 19.69 -13.56
CA ASP A 111 -42.87 18.82 -14.74
C ASP A 111 -43.92 17.70 -14.57
N VAL A 112 -44.97 17.74 -15.40
CA VAL A 112 -46.08 16.76 -15.42
C VAL A 112 -45.56 15.31 -15.66
N ARG A 113 -44.37 15.15 -16.28
CA ARG A 113 -43.76 13.82 -16.50
C ARG A 113 -43.32 13.16 -15.20
N SER A 114 -43.11 13.93 -14.16
CA SER A 114 -42.73 13.44 -12.82
C SER A 114 -43.96 13.08 -11.97
N MET A 115 -45.17 13.10 -12.50
CA MET A 115 -46.40 12.81 -11.76
C MET A 115 -46.52 11.33 -11.41
N ASP A 116 -46.78 11.03 -10.13
CA ASP A 116 -47.13 9.68 -9.68
C ASP A 116 -48.61 9.43 -9.85
N TRP A 117 -48.96 8.82 -10.97
CA TRP A 117 -50.35 8.51 -11.30
C TRP A 117 -51.00 7.53 -10.32
N ASN A 118 -50.24 6.63 -9.68
CA ASN A 118 -50.78 5.67 -8.70
C ASN A 118 -51.21 6.36 -7.40
N VAL A 119 -50.40 7.26 -6.89
CA VAL A 119 -50.69 8.02 -5.67
C VAL A 119 -51.77 9.06 -5.97
N THR A 120 -51.67 9.74 -7.09
CA THR A 120 -52.69 10.70 -7.57
C THR A 120 -54.10 10.06 -7.67
N ALA A 121 -54.17 8.84 -8.22
CA ALA A 121 -55.44 8.10 -8.32
C ALA A 121 -56.02 7.68 -6.96
N ARG A 122 -55.18 7.41 -5.97
CA ARG A 122 -55.60 6.99 -4.61
C ARG A 122 -56.04 8.18 -3.75
N THR A 123 -55.35 9.29 -3.88
CA THR A 123 -55.53 10.46 -3.00
C THR A 123 -56.50 11.48 -3.58
N GLY A 124 -56.80 11.40 -4.88
CA GLY A 124 -57.57 12.40 -5.61
C GLY A 124 -56.90 13.75 -5.83
N LYS A 125 -55.64 13.87 -5.42
CA LYS A 125 -54.80 15.05 -5.59
C LYS A 125 -53.56 14.71 -6.40
N PRO A 126 -53.09 15.62 -7.29
CA PRO A 126 -51.87 15.36 -8.07
C PRO A 126 -50.63 15.35 -7.20
N PHE A 127 -49.83 14.29 -7.27
CA PHE A 127 -48.53 14.13 -6.62
C PHE A 127 -47.45 13.96 -7.64
N ILE A 128 -46.26 14.57 -7.38
CA ILE A 128 -45.06 14.39 -8.17
C ILE A 128 -44.02 13.61 -7.37
N ARG A 129 -43.27 12.79 -8.08
CA ARG A 129 -42.02 12.15 -7.55
C ARG A 129 -40.88 13.10 -7.74
N LEU A 130 -40.29 13.55 -6.65
CA LEU A 130 -39.03 14.23 -6.68
C LEU A 130 -37.94 13.17 -6.75
N HIS A 131 -37.44 12.89 -7.95
CA HIS A 131 -36.24 12.11 -8.12
C HIS A 131 -35.05 12.95 -7.68
N ARG A 132 -34.50 12.67 -6.54
CA ARG A 132 -33.19 13.19 -6.22
C ARG A 132 -32.17 12.43 -7.09
N GLU A 133 -31.54 13.14 -8.02
CA GLU A 133 -30.45 12.63 -8.82
C GLU A 133 -29.47 11.90 -7.90
N GLU A 134 -29.38 10.56 -7.96
CA GLU A 134 -28.29 9.79 -7.38
C GLU A 134 -27.01 10.34 -7.99
N ARG A 135 -26.35 11.24 -7.28
CA ARG A 135 -25.04 11.74 -7.74
C ARG A 135 -24.05 10.61 -7.60
N GLU A 136 -23.79 9.93 -8.72
CA GLU A 136 -22.67 9.01 -8.85
C GLU A 136 -21.39 9.67 -8.37
N LEU A 137 -20.80 9.10 -7.34
CA LEU A 137 -19.52 9.59 -6.86
C LEU A 137 -18.39 9.06 -7.73
N THR A 138 -17.32 9.81 -7.78
CA THR A 138 -16.08 9.38 -8.40
C THR A 138 -15.06 9.17 -7.31
N MET A 139 -14.53 7.95 -7.22
CA MET A 139 -13.40 7.61 -6.37
C MET A 139 -12.15 7.49 -7.24
N VAL A 140 -11.02 8.00 -6.75
CA VAL A 140 -9.70 7.73 -7.33
C VAL A 140 -8.80 7.17 -6.25
N ILE A 141 -8.12 6.09 -6.57
CA ILE A 141 -7.11 5.48 -5.72
C ILE A 141 -5.76 5.87 -6.31
N ALA A 142 -4.99 6.66 -5.58
CA ALA A 142 -3.63 7.04 -5.94
C ALA A 142 -2.67 6.15 -5.15
N VAL A 143 -1.93 5.28 -5.83
CA VAL A 143 -1.03 4.31 -5.22
C VAL A 143 0.40 4.69 -5.53
N ASP A 144 1.19 4.84 -4.48
CA ASP A 144 2.63 4.97 -4.56
C ASP A 144 3.24 3.62 -4.93
N ILE A 145 4.01 3.61 -6.02
CA ILE A 145 4.73 2.45 -6.54
C ILE A 145 6.22 2.72 -6.69
N SER A 146 6.76 3.64 -5.88
CA SER A 146 8.19 3.94 -5.78
C SER A 146 9.01 2.74 -5.31
N GLY A 147 10.30 2.89 -5.20
CA GLY A 147 11.21 1.80 -4.82
C GLY A 147 10.89 1.16 -3.48
N SER A 148 10.39 1.93 -2.51
CA SER A 148 9.97 1.44 -1.19
C SER A 148 8.78 0.47 -1.26
N ALA A 149 7.91 0.60 -2.26
CA ALA A 149 6.76 -0.28 -2.42
C ALA A 149 7.12 -1.75 -2.71
N ASP A 150 8.30 -2.00 -3.27
CA ASP A 150 8.80 -3.35 -3.53
C ASP A 150 9.37 -4.03 -2.26
N PHE A 151 9.51 -3.29 -1.16
CA PHE A 151 9.95 -3.81 0.13
C PHE A 151 8.81 -4.53 0.86
N GLY A 152 9.19 -5.52 1.68
CA GLY A 152 8.27 -6.22 2.58
C GLY A 152 9.03 -7.21 3.45
N SER A 153 8.82 -7.14 4.76
CA SER A 153 9.46 -8.03 5.74
C SER A 153 8.66 -9.27 6.09
N GLY A 154 7.41 -9.36 5.59
CA GLY A 154 6.48 -10.46 5.83
C GLY A 154 6.20 -11.30 4.59
N GLU A 155 5.03 -11.90 4.55
CA GLU A 155 4.55 -12.70 3.42
C GLU A 155 4.18 -11.86 2.19
N ALA A 156 3.98 -10.54 2.37
CA ALA A 156 3.57 -9.62 1.32
C ALA A 156 4.42 -8.35 1.31
N THR A 157 4.67 -7.81 0.13
CA THR A 157 5.30 -6.50 -0.06
C THR A 157 4.33 -5.36 0.22
N ILE A 158 4.83 -4.14 0.41
CA ILE A 158 4.01 -2.92 0.53
C ILE A 158 3.11 -2.76 -0.70
N ARG A 159 3.62 -3.07 -1.90
CA ARG A 159 2.83 -3.05 -3.14
C ARG A 159 1.66 -4.05 -3.13
N GLU A 160 1.89 -5.26 -2.64
CA GLU A 160 0.83 -6.27 -2.52
C GLU A 160 -0.23 -5.84 -1.51
N ARG A 161 0.20 -5.25 -0.39
CA ARG A 161 -0.70 -4.63 0.59
C ARG A 161 -1.47 -3.45 0.01
N ALA A 162 -0.82 -2.61 -0.80
CA ALA A 162 -1.49 -1.53 -1.52
C ALA A 162 -2.54 -2.06 -2.51
N ALA A 163 -2.27 -3.19 -3.18
CA ALA A 163 -3.24 -3.85 -4.05
C ALA A 163 -4.46 -4.38 -3.26
N ASP A 164 -4.27 -4.94 -2.06
CA ASP A 164 -5.36 -5.36 -1.18
C ASP A 164 -6.23 -4.18 -0.75
N VAL A 165 -5.59 -3.06 -0.37
CA VAL A 165 -6.30 -1.81 -0.03
C VAL A 165 -7.08 -1.29 -1.23
N ALA A 166 -6.43 -1.20 -2.40
CA ALA A 166 -7.07 -0.75 -3.63
C ALA A 166 -8.26 -1.64 -4.01
N ALA A 167 -8.14 -2.97 -3.85
CA ALA A 167 -9.23 -3.90 -4.09
C ALA A 167 -10.41 -3.68 -3.14
N CYS A 168 -10.16 -3.54 -1.83
CA CYS A 168 -11.22 -3.28 -0.86
C CYS A 168 -11.96 -1.97 -1.13
N LEU A 169 -11.22 -0.90 -1.47
CA LEU A 169 -11.81 0.40 -1.82
C LEU A 169 -12.61 0.31 -3.13
N ALA A 170 -12.03 -0.30 -4.17
CA ALA A 170 -12.66 -0.43 -5.48
C ALA A 170 -13.91 -1.31 -5.44
N VAL A 171 -13.90 -2.41 -4.68
CA VAL A 171 -15.06 -3.28 -4.47
C VAL A 171 -16.16 -2.54 -3.69
N SER A 172 -15.79 -1.73 -2.68
CA SER A 172 -16.77 -0.92 -1.93
C SER A 172 -17.48 0.08 -2.85
N ALA A 173 -16.71 0.78 -3.69
CA ALA A 173 -17.26 1.70 -4.68
C ALA A 173 -18.10 0.98 -5.75
N LEU A 174 -17.67 -0.22 -6.20
CA LEU A 174 -18.42 -1.04 -7.15
C LEU A 174 -19.79 -1.44 -6.58
N LYS A 175 -19.84 -1.91 -5.32
CA LYS A 175 -21.09 -2.25 -4.61
C LYS A 175 -21.98 -1.02 -4.39
N ALA A 176 -21.38 0.15 -4.22
CA ALA A 176 -22.07 1.43 -4.09
C ALA A 176 -22.54 2.04 -5.43
N GLY A 177 -22.20 1.41 -6.56
CA GLY A 177 -22.56 1.92 -7.90
C GLY A 177 -21.72 3.11 -8.37
N ASP A 178 -20.59 3.42 -7.72
CA ASP A 178 -19.74 4.56 -8.00
C ASP A 178 -18.68 4.26 -9.09
N LYS A 179 -18.06 5.32 -9.63
CA LYS A 179 -16.94 5.21 -10.59
C LYS A 179 -15.62 5.16 -9.86
N VAL A 180 -14.72 4.28 -10.29
CA VAL A 180 -13.37 4.13 -9.70
C VAL A 180 -12.29 4.39 -10.75
N GLY A 181 -11.34 5.26 -10.45
CA GLY A 181 -10.12 5.50 -11.21
C GLY A 181 -8.88 5.10 -10.43
N LEU A 182 -7.73 5.04 -11.11
CA LEU A 182 -6.45 4.70 -10.53
C LEU A 182 -5.39 5.68 -11.02
N LEU A 183 -4.56 6.15 -10.10
CA LEU A 183 -3.29 6.80 -10.38
C LEU A 183 -2.19 5.94 -9.77
N LEU A 184 -1.25 5.45 -10.59
CA LEU A 184 0.02 4.91 -10.08
C LEU A 184 1.06 6.01 -10.22
N PHE A 185 1.83 6.24 -9.17
CA PHE A 185 2.81 7.32 -9.15
C PHE A 185 4.10 6.94 -8.44
N THR A 186 5.14 7.67 -8.78
CA THR A 186 6.46 7.72 -8.16
C THR A 186 6.80 9.21 -7.90
N ASP A 187 7.91 9.73 -8.38
CA ASP A 187 8.17 11.17 -8.48
C ASP A 187 7.37 11.82 -9.63
N ARG A 188 6.62 11.01 -10.37
CA ARG A 188 5.78 11.39 -11.52
C ARG A 188 4.51 10.55 -11.62
N GLU A 189 3.61 10.95 -12.51
CA GLU A 189 2.52 10.08 -12.93
C GLU A 189 3.11 8.96 -13.80
N GLU A 190 2.94 7.72 -13.36
CA GLU A 190 3.36 6.53 -14.10
C GLU A 190 2.20 5.94 -14.92
N LEU A 191 1.02 5.90 -14.34
CA LEU A 191 -0.19 5.42 -15.01
C LEU A 191 -1.43 6.16 -14.51
N TRP A 192 -2.22 6.67 -15.46
CA TRP A 192 -3.55 7.18 -15.18
C TRP A 192 -4.63 6.31 -15.82
N VAL A 193 -5.55 5.80 -15.01
CA VAL A 193 -6.74 5.07 -15.47
C VAL A 193 -7.98 5.86 -15.08
N SER A 194 -8.66 6.39 -16.10
CA SER A 194 -9.86 7.22 -15.90
C SER A 194 -10.98 6.45 -15.16
N PRO A 195 -11.75 7.14 -14.28
CA PRO A 195 -12.81 6.53 -13.51
C PRO A 195 -13.90 5.89 -14.38
N LYS A 196 -14.17 4.60 -14.17
CA LYS A 196 -15.23 3.83 -14.83
C LYS A 196 -15.91 2.90 -13.84
N LYS A 197 -17.08 2.37 -14.23
CA LYS A 197 -17.82 1.33 -13.49
C LYS A 197 -17.51 -0.07 -14.00
N GLY A 198 -17.85 -1.04 -13.18
CA GLY A 198 -17.94 -2.44 -13.57
C GLY A 198 -16.78 -3.30 -13.06
N ARG A 199 -17.10 -4.58 -12.80
CA ARG A 199 -16.18 -5.56 -12.23
C ARG A 199 -14.92 -5.76 -13.07
N ARG A 200 -15.06 -5.80 -14.40
CA ARG A 200 -13.88 -5.96 -15.30
C ARG A 200 -12.91 -4.80 -15.16
N HIS A 201 -13.43 -3.58 -14.95
CA HIS A 201 -12.61 -2.40 -14.73
C HIS A 201 -11.87 -2.49 -13.39
N VAL A 202 -12.56 -2.88 -12.31
CA VAL A 202 -11.94 -3.08 -10.97
C VAL A 202 -10.83 -4.13 -11.03
N LEU A 203 -11.06 -5.28 -11.69
CA LEU A 203 -10.03 -6.30 -11.89
C LEU A 203 -8.81 -5.76 -12.63
N ARG A 204 -9.01 -4.91 -13.64
CA ARG A 204 -7.92 -4.23 -14.34
C ARG A 204 -7.13 -3.33 -13.39
N LEU A 205 -7.80 -2.53 -12.55
CA LEU A 205 -7.10 -1.66 -11.60
C LEU A 205 -6.22 -2.45 -10.63
N ILE A 206 -6.76 -3.55 -10.07
CA ILE A 206 -6.01 -4.43 -9.15
C ILE A 206 -4.78 -5.02 -9.85
N ARG A 207 -4.95 -5.52 -11.08
CA ARG A 207 -3.85 -6.04 -11.87
C ARG A 207 -2.80 -4.98 -12.15
N ASP A 208 -3.22 -3.77 -12.55
CA ASP A 208 -2.31 -2.68 -12.88
C ASP A 208 -1.47 -2.28 -11.64
N VAL A 209 -2.03 -2.31 -10.41
CA VAL A 209 -1.25 -2.10 -9.17
C VAL A 209 -0.20 -3.19 -8.97
N LEU A 210 -0.55 -4.46 -9.21
CA LEU A 210 0.35 -5.60 -8.96
C LEU A 210 1.50 -5.69 -9.97
N GLU A 211 1.22 -5.38 -11.25
CA GLU A 211 2.12 -5.67 -12.36
C GLU A 211 2.88 -4.47 -12.90
N PHE A 212 2.35 -3.27 -12.72
CA PHE A 212 2.94 -2.09 -13.36
C PHE A 212 4.39 -1.91 -12.93
N ARG A 213 5.28 -1.74 -13.89
CA ARG A 213 6.70 -1.45 -13.65
C ARG A 213 6.93 0.04 -13.82
N PRO A 214 7.25 0.77 -12.74
CA PRO A 214 7.49 2.20 -12.84
C PRO A 214 8.79 2.51 -13.59
N ALA A 215 8.80 3.65 -14.27
CA ALA A 215 10.01 4.16 -14.92
C ALA A 215 10.98 4.83 -13.91
N SER A 216 10.47 5.27 -12.76
CA SER A 216 11.25 5.83 -11.67
C SER A 216 11.10 5.00 -10.39
N ARG A 217 12.14 5.05 -9.54
CA ARG A 217 12.10 4.46 -8.19
C ARG A 217 11.97 5.52 -7.09
N ARG A 218 12.08 6.81 -7.46
CA ARG A 218 12.04 7.93 -6.51
C ARG A 218 10.62 8.24 -6.08
N THR A 219 10.47 8.86 -4.91
CA THR A 219 9.17 9.29 -4.37
C THR A 219 9.07 10.82 -4.40
N SER A 220 7.95 11.34 -4.92
CA SER A 220 7.51 12.72 -4.76
C SER A 220 5.99 12.79 -4.87
N PHE A 221 5.37 13.61 -4.02
CA PHE A 221 3.93 13.84 -4.03
C PHE A 221 3.53 15.08 -4.81
N ALA A 222 4.43 16.07 -4.94
CA ALA A 222 4.10 17.38 -5.45
C ALA A 222 3.57 17.37 -6.89
N GLN A 223 4.28 16.71 -7.80
CA GLN A 223 3.88 16.69 -9.21
C GLN A 223 2.66 15.76 -9.45
N PRO A 224 2.64 14.50 -8.96
CA PRO A 224 1.51 13.60 -9.18
C PRO A 224 0.21 14.12 -8.61
N MET A 225 0.21 14.68 -7.38
CA MET A 225 -1.01 15.20 -6.74
C MET A 225 -1.55 16.45 -7.47
N ARG A 226 -0.68 17.33 -7.92
CA ARG A 226 -1.11 18.49 -8.77
C ARG A 226 -1.70 18.04 -10.10
N ARG A 227 -1.12 17.03 -10.77
CA ARG A 227 -1.71 16.46 -11.99
C ARG A 227 -3.06 15.85 -11.74
N LEU A 228 -3.18 15.05 -10.68
CA LEU A 228 -4.45 14.46 -10.28
C LEU A 228 -5.53 15.53 -10.05
N GLY A 229 -5.21 16.58 -9.29
CA GLY A 229 -6.13 17.69 -9.03
C GLY A 229 -6.57 18.44 -10.28
N ARG A 230 -5.77 18.44 -11.37
CA ARG A 230 -6.14 19.01 -12.68
C ARG A 230 -6.96 18.03 -13.52
N ALA A 231 -6.71 16.73 -13.42
CA ALA A 231 -7.42 15.69 -14.15
C ALA A 231 -8.89 15.54 -13.67
N LEU A 232 -9.13 15.81 -12.39
CA LEU A 232 -10.44 15.70 -11.76
C LEU A 232 -11.22 17.02 -11.88
N LYS A 233 -12.17 17.09 -12.81
CA LYS A 233 -12.98 18.29 -13.06
C LYS A 233 -14.05 18.56 -12.00
N ARG A 234 -14.47 17.55 -11.25
CA ARG A 234 -15.51 17.63 -10.20
C ARG A 234 -14.94 17.15 -8.88
N ARG A 235 -15.55 17.64 -7.78
CA ARG A 235 -15.17 17.15 -6.46
C ARG A 235 -15.33 15.64 -6.39
N SER A 236 -14.26 14.94 -6.08
CA SER A 236 -14.12 13.49 -6.09
C SER A 236 -13.56 13.03 -4.75
N MET A 237 -13.71 11.73 -4.45
CA MET A 237 -12.97 11.10 -3.37
C MET A 237 -11.60 10.67 -3.87
N VAL A 238 -10.57 10.94 -3.09
CA VAL A 238 -9.21 10.51 -3.39
C VAL A 238 -8.65 9.76 -2.19
N PHE A 239 -8.21 8.52 -2.42
CA PHE A 239 -7.45 7.75 -1.44
C PHE A 239 -6.01 7.69 -1.91
N VAL A 240 -5.09 8.23 -1.11
CA VAL A 240 -3.66 8.14 -1.36
C VAL A 240 -3.10 7.01 -0.52
N VAL A 241 -2.53 6.00 -1.15
CA VAL A 241 -2.00 4.79 -0.52
C VAL A 241 -0.48 4.80 -0.68
N SER A 242 0.27 4.88 0.41
CA SER A 242 1.73 4.96 0.45
C SER A 242 2.23 4.60 1.85
N ASP A 243 3.52 4.37 2.01
CA ASP A 243 4.23 4.41 3.30
C ASP A 243 4.40 5.85 3.83
N PHE A 244 4.23 6.84 2.94
CA PHE A 244 4.45 8.26 3.19
C PHE A 244 5.87 8.57 3.67
N LEU A 245 6.84 7.79 3.24
CA LEU A 245 8.23 8.14 3.38
C LEU A 245 8.50 9.31 2.43
N ALA A 246 8.59 10.50 3.01
CA ALA A 246 8.86 11.69 2.21
C ALA A 246 10.22 11.57 1.53
N GLY A 247 10.22 11.69 0.22
CA GLY A 247 11.43 11.73 -0.58
C GLY A 247 12.28 13.00 -0.30
N PRO A 248 13.21 13.36 -1.18
CA PRO A 248 14.11 14.49 -1.00
C PRO A 248 13.40 15.85 -0.76
N GLU A 249 12.14 15.97 -1.16
CA GLU A 249 11.32 17.17 -0.99
C GLU A 249 10.87 17.41 0.47
N GLY A 250 10.93 16.37 1.31
CA GLY A 250 10.58 16.43 2.73
C GLY A 250 9.08 16.38 3.02
N ALA A 251 8.75 16.21 4.30
CA ALA A 251 7.37 16.06 4.77
C ALA A 251 6.50 17.30 4.53
N ASP A 252 7.08 18.49 4.55
CA ASP A 252 6.33 19.74 4.35
C ASP A 252 5.86 19.91 2.90
N ALA A 253 6.67 19.55 1.91
CA ALA A 253 6.29 19.59 0.50
C ALA A 253 5.19 18.55 0.20
N MET A 254 5.31 17.35 0.76
CA MET A 254 4.26 16.33 0.71
C MET A 254 2.95 16.84 1.34
N ALA A 255 3.01 17.39 2.53
CA ALA A 255 1.84 17.94 3.24
C ALA A 255 1.17 19.06 2.44
N ALA A 256 1.94 19.97 1.84
CA ALA A 256 1.42 21.04 1.00
C ALA A 256 0.69 20.48 -0.24
N ALA A 257 1.27 19.52 -0.93
CA ALA A 257 0.67 18.92 -2.12
C ALA A 257 -0.64 18.18 -1.81
N LEU A 258 -0.67 17.43 -0.70
CA LEU A 258 -1.88 16.76 -0.22
C LEU A 258 -2.94 17.76 0.25
N GLY A 259 -2.54 18.84 0.92
CA GLY A 259 -3.43 19.92 1.33
C GLY A 259 -4.11 20.62 0.16
N GLU A 260 -3.34 20.93 -0.92
CA GLU A 260 -3.89 21.48 -2.16
C GLU A 260 -4.93 20.54 -2.79
N LEU A 261 -4.67 19.23 -2.79
CA LEU A 261 -5.59 18.23 -3.30
C LEU A 261 -6.85 18.15 -2.44
N ASN A 262 -6.71 18.18 -1.10
CA ASN A 262 -7.82 18.10 -0.15
C ASN A 262 -8.72 19.34 -0.18
N ALA A 263 -8.18 20.50 -0.52
CA ALA A 263 -8.97 21.72 -0.68
C ALA A 263 -10.00 21.59 -1.85
N ARG A 264 -9.70 20.78 -2.85
CA ARG A 264 -10.53 20.59 -4.06
C ARG A 264 -11.37 19.31 -4.04
N HIS A 265 -10.85 18.27 -3.40
CA HIS A 265 -11.43 16.92 -3.35
C HIS A 265 -11.57 16.47 -1.90
N ASP A 266 -12.30 15.39 -1.66
CA ASP A 266 -12.35 14.75 -0.33
C ASP A 266 -11.22 13.71 -0.26
N THR A 267 -10.07 14.12 0.29
CA THR A 267 -8.85 13.32 0.26
C THR A 267 -8.63 12.60 1.60
N ALA A 268 -8.21 11.36 1.54
CA ALA A 268 -7.81 10.54 2.68
C ALA A 268 -6.51 9.79 2.37
N CYS A 269 -5.71 9.57 3.40
CA CYS A 269 -4.46 8.83 3.32
C CYS A 269 -4.62 7.44 3.92
N VAL A 270 -4.05 6.43 3.25
CA VAL A 270 -3.90 5.07 3.78
C VAL A 270 -2.41 4.81 3.90
N GLN A 271 -1.90 4.89 5.14
CA GLN A 271 -0.49 4.67 5.43
C GLN A 271 -0.24 3.19 5.65
N LEU A 272 0.64 2.62 4.84
CA LEU A 272 1.14 1.26 4.99
C LEU A 272 2.44 1.29 5.78
N VAL A 273 2.59 0.44 6.78
CA VAL A 273 3.78 0.41 7.65
C VAL A 273 4.30 -1.02 7.74
N ASP A 274 5.59 -1.18 7.49
CA ASP A 274 6.29 -2.44 7.70
C ASP A 274 7.02 -2.44 9.04
N ALA A 275 7.02 -3.59 9.74
CA ALA A 275 7.66 -3.71 11.05
C ALA A 275 9.19 -3.51 10.96
N ARG A 276 9.82 -3.92 9.84
CA ARG A 276 11.26 -3.79 9.63
C ARG A 276 11.70 -2.36 9.31
N GLU A 277 10.78 -1.50 8.89
CA GLU A 277 11.04 -0.06 8.77
C GLU A 277 11.16 0.62 10.14
N ARG A 278 10.66 -0.02 11.20
CA ARG A 278 10.65 0.51 12.58
C ARG A 278 11.75 -0.05 13.45
N ALA A 279 12.15 -1.30 13.23
CA ALA A 279 13.12 -1.97 14.06
C ALA A 279 13.96 -2.97 13.26
N LEU A 280 15.27 -2.94 13.46
CA LEU A 280 16.18 -3.93 12.89
C LEU A 280 16.22 -5.18 13.79
N PRO A 281 16.25 -6.39 13.21
CA PRO A 281 16.48 -7.62 13.96
C PRO A 281 17.94 -7.72 14.40
N ASP A 282 18.20 -8.48 15.45
CA ASP A 282 19.56 -8.84 15.88
C ASP A 282 20.05 -10.05 15.07
N VAL A 283 20.75 -9.79 13.97
CA VAL A 283 21.24 -10.83 13.04
C VAL A 283 22.70 -10.58 12.58
N GLY A 284 23.43 -9.75 13.33
CA GLY A 284 24.82 -9.39 13.00
C GLY A 284 24.92 -8.32 11.90
N VAL A 285 25.97 -8.38 11.11
CA VAL A 285 26.21 -7.41 10.02
C VAL A 285 25.37 -7.77 8.81
N ILE A 286 24.57 -6.81 8.33
CA ILE A 286 23.75 -6.95 7.12
C ILE A 286 24.05 -5.81 6.14
N ALA A 287 23.87 -6.09 4.86
CA ALA A 287 23.88 -5.08 3.81
C ALA A 287 22.45 -4.57 3.60
N LEU A 288 22.23 -3.30 3.91
CA LEU A 288 20.97 -2.60 3.61
C LEU A 288 21.12 -1.84 2.30
N GLN A 289 20.18 -2.07 1.39
CA GLN A 289 20.09 -1.31 0.15
C GLN A 289 18.98 -0.27 0.24
N ASP A 290 19.32 0.97 -0.05
CA ASP A 290 18.32 2.03 -0.21
C ASP A 290 17.45 1.74 -1.45
N ALA A 291 16.16 1.67 -1.27
CA ALA A 291 15.21 1.24 -2.30
C ALA A 291 15.09 2.25 -3.46
N GLU A 292 15.35 3.54 -3.21
CA GLU A 292 15.22 4.62 -4.21
C GLU A 292 16.54 4.86 -4.95
N THR A 293 17.66 4.90 -4.21
CA THR A 293 18.98 5.23 -4.76
C THR A 293 19.78 4.01 -5.18
N GLY A 294 19.47 2.85 -4.61
CA GLY A 294 20.24 1.62 -4.79
C GLY A 294 21.56 1.59 -4.01
N GLU A 295 21.86 2.61 -3.19
CA GLU A 295 23.08 2.65 -2.35
C GLU A 295 23.04 1.52 -1.33
N ILE A 296 24.16 0.80 -1.19
CA ILE A 296 24.29 -0.28 -0.23
C ILE A 296 25.17 0.18 0.93
N ARG A 297 24.69 -0.04 2.16
CA ARG A 297 25.42 0.23 3.40
C ARG A 297 25.44 -0.98 4.29
N GLU A 298 26.61 -1.33 4.81
CA GLU A 298 26.75 -2.35 5.83
C GLU A 298 26.33 -1.77 7.20
N VAL A 299 25.48 -2.50 7.91
CA VAL A 299 24.96 -2.11 9.22
C VAL A 299 25.13 -3.29 10.18
N ASP A 300 25.83 -3.05 11.28
CA ASP A 300 25.95 -4.03 12.36
C ASP A 300 24.71 -4.01 13.25
N THR A 301 23.78 -4.92 12.96
CA THR A 301 22.54 -5.07 13.74
C THR A 301 22.76 -5.86 15.04
N GLY A 302 23.91 -6.49 15.25
CA GLY A 302 24.31 -7.08 16.55
C GLY A 302 24.50 -6.00 17.62
N SER A 303 24.86 -4.78 17.22
CA SER A 303 25.01 -3.65 18.13
C SER A 303 23.64 -3.11 18.58
N GLU A 304 23.33 -3.24 19.88
CA GLU A 304 22.11 -2.68 20.47
C GLU A 304 22.00 -1.17 20.25
N ARG A 305 23.11 -0.46 20.35
CA ARG A 305 23.18 0.99 20.09
C ARG A 305 22.69 1.34 18.67
N VAL A 306 23.09 0.55 17.68
CA VAL A 306 22.68 0.75 16.28
C VAL A 306 21.17 0.48 16.13
N ARG A 307 20.68 -0.60 16.72
CA ARG A 307 19.22 -0.92 16.67
C ARG A 307 18.38 0.15 17.35
N LEU A 308 18.79 0.65 18.51
CA LEU A 308 18.10 1.72 19.24
C LEU A 308 18.13 3.05 18.46
N ALA A 309 19.28 3.41 17.87
CA ALA A 309 19.39 4.61 17.04
C ALA A 309 18.49 4.53 15.80
N PHE A 310 18.44 3.38 15.14
CA PHE A 310 17.56 3.15 14.00
C PHE A 310 16.07 3.29 14.40
N ALA A 311 15.66 2.64 15.49
CA ALA A 311 14.28 2.71 15.98
C ALA A 311 13.88 4.15 16.35
N ALA A 312 14.76 4.88 17.04
CA ALA A 312 14.50 6.28 17.39
C ALA A 312 14.35 7.18 16.14
N HIS A 313 15.21 6.96 15.12
CA HIS A 313 15.10 7.68 13.86
C HIS A 313 13.82 7.35 13.10
N ALA A 314 13.43 6.07 13.06
CA ALA A 314 12.18 5.63 12.43
C ALA A 314 10.93 6.24 13.12
N GLU A 315 10.90 6.26 14.45
CA GLU A 315 9.80 6.89 15.20
C GLU A 315 9.75 8.41 14.97
N ALA A 316 10.89 9.09 14.95
CA ALA A 316 10.94 10.53 14.65
C ALA A 316 10.38 10.83 13.26
N ARG A 317 10.75 10.04 12.25
CA ARG A 317 10.26 10.16 10.88
C ARG A 317 8.74 9.90 10.77
N LEU A 318 8.24 8.87 11.45
CA LEU A 318 6.81 8.59 11.51
C LEU A 318 6.03 9.72 12.18
N ALA A 319 6.58 10.29 13.27
CA ALA A 319 5.97 11.43 13.97
C ALA A 319 5.94 12.68 13.08
N GLU A 320 7.02 12.98 12.36
CA GLU A 320 7.09 14.09 11.40
C GLU A 320 6.07 13.94 10.27
N THR A 321 5.99 12.75 9.67
CA THR A 321 4.98 12.41 8.65
C THR A 321 3.56 12.61 9.19
N ALA A 322 3.27 12.07 10.37
CA ALA A 322 1.95 12.21 10.99
C ALA A 322 1.60 13.68 11.28
N ALA A 323 2.56 14.48 11.77
CA ALA A 323 2.38 15.91 11.99
C ALA A 323 2.15 16.67 10.68
N GLY A 324 2.88 16.34 9.61
CA GLY A 324 2.70 16.93 8.28
C GLY A 324 1.30 16.62 7.72
N LEU A 325 0.86 15.37 7.76
CA LEU A 325 -0.48 14.97 7.31
C LEU A 325 -1.59 15.63 8.14
N ALA A 326 -1.39 15.77 9.45
CA ALA A 326 -2.35 16.47 10.33
C ALA A 326 -2.44 17.96 9.99
N ARG A 327 -1.30 18.64 9.75
CA ARG A 327 -1.29 20.06 9.30
C ARG A 327 -2.00 20.24 7.96
N ALA A 328 -1.88 19.27 7.07
CA ALA A 328 -2.59 19.25 5.79
C ALA A 328 -4.09 18.93 5.91
N GLY A 329 -4.60 18.70 7.12
CA GLY A 329 -6.01 18.34 7.37
C GLY A 329 -6.38 16.95 6.82
N MET A 330 -5.42 16.05 6.70
CA MET A 330 -5.66 14.70 6.18
C MET A 330 -6.25 13.78 7.24
N ASP A 331 -7.27 13.02 6.86
CA ASP A 331 -7.68 11.84 7.61
C ASP A 331 -6.80 10.66 7.20
N VAL A 332 -6.19 9.99 8.18
CA VAL A 332 -5.24 8.89 7.94
C VAL A 332 -5.78 7.57 8.49
N ALA A 333 -5.81 6.56 7.64
CA ALA A 333 -5.92 5.15 8.04
C ALA A 333 -4.50 4.56 8.06
N ARG A 334 -4.02 4.13 9.23
CA ARG A 334 -2.75 3.41 9.33
C ARG A 334 -3.00 1.92 9.35
N LEU A 335 -2.27 1.19 8.52
CA LEU A 335 -2.31 -0.27 8.40
C LEU A 335 -0.90 -0.82 8.57
N ASP A 336 -0.72 -1.62 9.61
CA ASP A 336 0.49 -2.42 9.79
C ASP A 336 0.43 -3.69 8.92
N ALA A 337 1.57 -4.31 8.64
CA ALA A 337 1.65 -5.48 7.75
C ALA A 337 0.73 -6.64 8.17
N ALA A 338 0.48 -6.81 9.49
CA ALA A 338 -0.37 -7.86 10.04
C ALA A 338 -1.87 -7.51 10.06
N ASP A 339 -2.25 -6.25 9.76
CA ASP A 339 -3.64 -5.82 9.86
C ASP A 339 -4.51 -6.43 8.76
N ALA A 340 -5.72 -6.86 9.11
CA ALA A 340 -6.75 -7.18 8.13
C ALA A 340 -7.28 -5.88 7.51
N VAL A 341 -7.14 -5.74 6.18
CA VAL A 341 -7.42 -4.49 5.45
C VAL A 341 -8.87 -4.02 5.61
N ALA A 342 -9.85 -4.88 5.34
CA ALA A 342 -11.27 -4.48 5.36
C ALA A 342 -11.74 -4.01 6.74
N PRO A 343 -11.45 -4.70 7.87
CA PRO A 343 -11.77 -4.20 9.20
C PRO A 343 -11.10 -2.86 9.54
N ALA A 344 -9.84 -2.66 9.11
CA ALA A 344 -9.12 -1.41 9.35
C ALA A 344 -9.77 -0.23 8.60
N LEU A 345 -10.12 -0.44 7.33
CA LEU A 345 -10.84 0.56 6.53
C LEU A 345 -12.26 0.82 7.07
N SER A 346 -12.97 -0.20 7.56
CA SER A 346 -14.29 -0.03 8.19
C SER A 346 -14.20 0.89 9.42
N ARG A 347 -13.25 0.62 10.32
CA ARG A 347 -13.01 1.48 11.50
C ARG A 347 -12.63 2.91 11.09
N PHE A 348 -11.87 3.06 10.01
CA PHE A 348 -11.50 4.37 9.48
C PHE A 348 -12.74 5.14 8.98
N PHE A 349 -13.62 4.52 8.19
CA PHE A 349 -14.85 5.16 7.70
C PHE A 349 -15.80 5.54 8.84
N GLU A 350 -15.93 4.68 9.85
CA GLU A 350 -16.75 4.97 11.04
C GLU A 350 -16.21 6.15 11.84
N ARG A 351 -14.90 6.24 12.06
CA ARG A 351 -14.28 7.39 12.72
C ARG A 351 -14.51 8.69 11.93
N ARG A 352 -14.34 8.63 10.62
CA ARG A 352 -14.60 9.76 9.72
C ARG A 352 -16.06 10.21 9.78
N ARG A 353 -16.99 9.28 9.93
CA ARG A 353 -18.41 9.58 10.09
C ARG A 353 -18.71 10.39 11.35
N ARG A 354 -18.07 10.05 12.46
CA ARG A 354 -18.30 10.69 13.78
C ARG A 354 -17.72 12.10 13.89
N ARG A 355 -16.77 12.48 13.05
CA ARG A 355 -16.12 13.80 13.07
C ARG A 355 -16.89 14.91 12.32
N ARG A 356 -18.01 14.60 11.71
CA ARG A 356 -19.00 15.53 11.15
C ARG A 356 -20.24 15.63 12.04
#